data_b612c4a6cd074b1793b545638c3a6d01
#
_entry.id   b612c4a6cd074b1793b545638c3a6d01
#
_cell.length_a   1.000
_cell.length_b   1.000
_cell.length_c   1.000
_cell.angle_alpha   90.00
_cell.angle_beta   90.00
_cell.angle_gamma   90.00
#
_symmetry.space_group_name_H-M   'P 1'
#
loop_
_entity.id
_entity.type
_entity.pdbx_description
1 polymer ?
#
loop_
_entity_poly.entity_id
_entity_poly.type
_entity_poly.pdbx_seq_one_letter_code
_entity_poly.pdbx_strand_id
1 'polypeptide(L)'
;VAHLDDQGGNKVRLKWFGSNTNLHSVWDSKLIEYKGFSYTEYTSYLHDVYGCQRKTILRMSEEETLLYTYHVTDAIYQYHSTWSGNTYHYAYQWVETAEYQMYMAGIRLAKHLNDLF
;
A
#
# COMPACT_ATOMS: atom_id res chain seq x y z
N VAL A 1 7.07 0.60 1.26
CA VAL A 1 7.79 0.48 2.53
C VAL A 1 9.28 0.56 2.21
N ALA A 2 9.92 1.64 2.61
CA ALA A 2 11.30 1.90 2.18
C ALA A 2 12.15 2.49 3.30
N HIS A 3 12.92 1.63 3.96
CA HIS A 3 14.04 2.01 4.80
C HIS A 3 15.32 1.46 4.19
N LEU A 4 16.34 2.31 4.09
CA LEU A 4 17.58 1.94 3.41
C LEU A 4 18.40 0.89 4.18
N ASP A 5 18.38 0.97 5.51
CA ASP A 5 19.17 0.11 6.39
C ASP A 5 18.62 -1.34 6.46
N ASP A 6 17.37 -1.58 6.08
CA ASP A 6 16.76 -2.91 6.05
C ASP A 6 16.38 -3.37 4.63
N GLN A 7 16.93 -2.71 3.62
CA GLN A 7 16.68 -3.02 2.20
C GLN A 7 15.20 -2.93 1.83
N GLY A 8 14.54 -1.85 2.25
CA GLY A 8 13.13 -1.62 1.92
C GLY A 8 12.17 -2.63 2.55
N GLY A 9 12.53 -3.15 3.72
CA GLY A 9 11.72 -4.14 4.43
C GLY A 9 12.09 -5.59 4.16
N ASN A 10 13.03 -5.86 3.24
CA ASN A 10 13.46 -7.23 2.96
C ASN A 10 14.10 -7.92 4.16
N LYS A 11 14.77 -7.18 5.02
CA LYS A 11 15.41 -7.72 6.23
C LYS A 11 14.48 -7.80 7.44
N VAL A 12 13.27 -7.26 7.36
CA VAL A 12 12.29 -7.30 8.43
C VAL A 12 11.49 -8.59 8.31
N ARG A 13 11.83 -9.60 9.11
CA ARG A 13 11.22 -10.92 9.04
C ARG A 13 9.92 -10.98 9.83
N LEU A 14 8.94 -11.68 9.28
CA LEU A 14 7.67 -11.94 9.93
C LEU A 14 7.04 -13.22 9.37
N LYS A 15 5.95 -13.66 9.98
CA LYS A 15 5.14 -14.77 9.47
C LYS A 15 3.82 -14.24 8.94
N TRP A 16 3.43 -14.74 7.78
CA TRP A 16 2.13 -14.44 7.16
C TRP A 16 1.35 -15.74 7.05
N PHE A 17 0.30 -15.87 7.84
CA PHE A 17 -0.46 -17.13 8.00
C PHE A 17 0.46 -18.33 8.24
N GLY A 18 1.42 -18.16 9.15
CA GLY A 18 2.35 -19.21 9.53
C GLY A 18 3.54 -19.44 8.60
N SER A 19 3.58 -18.81 7.43
CA SER A 19 4.69 -18.93 6.48
C SER A 19 5.70 -17.80 6.68
N ASN A 20 6.98 -18.15 6.68
CA ASN A 20 8.05 -17.17 6.81
C ASN A 20 8.11 -16.25 5.59
N THR A 21 8.19 -14.98 5.84
CA THR A 21 8.29 -13.95 4.79
C THR A 21 9.00 -12.71 5.35
N ASN A 22 8.85 -11.59 4.68
CA ASN A 22 9.39 -10.30 5.11
C ASN A 22 8.41 -9.18 4.83
N LEU A 23 8.65 -8.01 5.42
CA LEU A 23 7.78 -6.86 5.31
C LEU A 23 7.63 -6.38 3.86
N HIS A 24 8.70 -6.42 3.08
CA HIS A 24 8.66 -6.05 1.66
C HIS A 24 7.66 -6.91 0.89
N SER A 25 7.74 -8.24 1.03
CA SER A 25 6.84 -9.18 0.34
C SER A 25 5.39 -9.05 0.77
N VAL A 26 5.14 -8.72 2.03
CA VAL A 26 3.78 -8.48 2.53
C VAL A 26 3.14 -7.31 1.79
N TRP A 27 3.85 -6.21 1.63
CA TRP A 27 3.31 -5.02 0.98
C TRP A 27 3.37 -5.08 -0.55
N ASP A 28 4.28 -5.87 -1.10
CA ASP A 28 4.42 -6.04 -2.54
C ASP A 28 3.40 -7.00 -3.15
N SER A 29 3.01 -8.03 -2.41
CA SER A 29 2.12 -9.07 -2.95
C SER A 29 1.07 -9.59 -1.98
N LYS A 30 1.44 -10.00 -0.78
CA LYS A 30 0.55 -10.76 0.10
C LYS A 30 -0.67 -9.96 0.57
N LEU A 31 -0.48 -8.70 0.91
CA LEU A 31 -1.57 -7.82 1.35
C LEU A 31 -2.50 -7.49 0.19
N ILE A 32 -1.95 -7.30 -1.01
CA ILE A 32 -2.72 -7.05 -2.23
C ILE A 32 -3.55 -8.27 -2.61
N GLU A 33 -3.00 -9.47 -2.47
CA GLU A 33 -3.67 -10.73 -2.81
C GLU A 33 -4.69 -11.19 -1.75
N TYR A 34 -4.72 -10.54 -0.61
CA TYR A 34 -5.52 -10.98 0.55
C TYR A 34 -7.01 -11.11 0.22
N LYS A 35 -7.57 -10.22 -0.57
CA LYS A 35 -9.00 -10.26 -0.96
C LYS A 35 -9.31 -11.24 -2.08
N GLY A 36 -8.29 -11.76 -2.77
CA GLY A 36 -8.48 -12.75 -3.82
C GLY A 36 -9.16 -12.25 -5.09
N PHE A 37 -9.17 -10.95 -5.34
CA PHE A 37 -9.74 -10.39 -6.55
C PHE A 37 -8.85 -10.62 -7.76
N SER A 38 -9.46 -10.83 -8.94
CA SER A 38 -8.75 -10.69 -10.21
C SER A 38 -8.34 -9.23 -10.44
N TYR A 39 -7.46 -8.98 -11.40
CA TYR A 39 -7.07 -7.62 -11.75
C TYR A 39 -8.26 -6.75 -12.13
N THR A 40 -9.17 -7.28 -12.95
CA THR A 40 -10.36 -6.55 -13.40
C THR A 40 -11.30 -6.23 -12.24
N GLU A 41 -11.56 -7.23 -11.39
CA GLU A 41 -12.41 -7.04 -10.21
C GLU A 41 -11.82 -6.03 -9.24
N TYR A 42 -10.50 -6.10 -9.01
CA TYR A 42 -9.85 -5.18 -8.09
C TYR A 42 -9.84 -3.75 -8.63
N THR A 43 -9.59 -3.58 -9.91
CA THR A 43 -9.65 -2.26 -10.56
C THR A 43 -11.02 -1.63 -10.40
N SER A 44 -12.08 -2.38 -10.67
CA SER A 44 -13.47 -1.90 -10.50
C SER A 44 -13.77 -1.57 -9.04
N TYR A 45 -13.34 -2.42 -8.12
CA TYR A 45 -13.51 -2.20 -6.69
C TYR A 45 -12.82 -0.91 -6.22
N LEU A 46 -11.57 -0.70 -6.62
CA LEU A 46 -10.82 0.51 -6.25
C LEU A 46 -11.50 1.76 -6.79
N HIS A 47 -11.99 1.71 -8.02
CA HIS A 47 -12.72 2.83 -8.62
C HIS A 47 -14.00 3.14 -7.84
N ASP A 48 -14.76 2.12 -7.47
CA ASP A 48 -16.02 2.30 -6.75
C ASP A 48 -15.80 2.83 -5.33
N VAL A 49 -14.81 2.30 -4.63
CA VAL A 49 -14.56 2.66 -3.22
C VAL A 49 -13.82 3.99 -3.10
N TYR A 50 -12.78 4.21 -3.92
CA TYR A 50 -11.88 5.35 -3.78
C TYR A 50 -12.10 6.45 -4.82
N GLY A 51 -13.03 6.28 -5.74
CA GLY A 51 -13.30 7.27 -6.80
C GLY A 51 -13.64 8.67 -6.28
N CYS A 52 -14.23 8.78 -5.11
CA CYS A 52 -14.51 10.06 -4.47
C CYS A 52 -13.23 10.83 -4.08
N GLN A 53 -12.10 10.15 -3.98
CA GLN A 53 -10.79 10.77 -3.65
C GLN A 53 -10.02 11.25 -4.88
N ARG A 54 -10.51 10.95 -6.08
CA ARG A 54 -9.80 11.24 -7.33
C ARG A 54 -9.40 12.72 -7.46
N LYS A 55 -10.33 13.63 -7.21
CA LYS A 55 -10.05 15.07 -7.33
C LYS A 55 -9.00 15.53 -6.33
N THR A 56 -9.07 15.03 -5.10
CA THR A 56 -8.08 15.32 -4.07
C THR A 56 -6.68 14.85 -4.49
N ILE A 57 -6.59 13.63 -5.00
CA ILE A 57 -5.32 13.04 -5.46
C ILE A 57 -4.73 13.86 -6.63
N LEU A 58 -5.56 14.27 -7.58
CA LEU A 58 -5.11 15.05 -8.73
C LEU A 58 -4.56 16.43 -8.34
N ARG A 59 -4.98 16.97 -7.20
CA ARG A 59 -4.49 18.25 -6.68
C ARG A 59 -3.22 18.12 -5.85
N MET A 60 -2.84 16.91 -5.44
CA MET A 60 -1.64 16.70 -4.64
C MET A 60 -0.40 16.97 -5.49
N SER A 61 0.56 17.73 -4.91
CA SER A 61 1.88 17.88 -5.50
C SER A 61 2.68 16.58 -5.32
N GLU A 62 3.80 16.47 -6.04
CA GLU A 62 4.73 15.35 -5.86
C GLU A 62 5.27 15.32 -4.44
N GLU A 63 5.61 16.48 -3.87
CA GLU A 63 6.10 16.58 -2.48
C GLU A 63 5.05 16.12 -1.49
N GLU A 64 3.79 16.52 -1.65
CA GLU A 64 2.70 16.07 -0.78
C GLU A 64 2.50 14.55 -0.86
N THR A 65 2.61 13.98 -2.05
CA THR A 65 2.51 12.53 -2.25
C THR A 65 3.64 11.78 -1.56
N LEU A 66 4.87 12.27 -1.71
CA LEU A 66 6.03 11.69 -1.05
C LEU A 66 5.92 11.77 0.48
N LEU A 67 5.48 12.91 0.99
CA LEU A 67 5.30 13.11 2.42
C LEU A 67 4.21 12.19 2.98
N TYR A 68 3.11 12.03 2.26
CA TYR A 68 2.05 11.11 2.64
C TYR A 68 2.58 9.66 2.73
N THR A 69 3.32 9.22 1.71
CA THR A 69 3.93 7.88 1.68
C THR A 69 4.94 7.70 2.81
N TYR A 70 5.72 8.73 3.12
CA TYR A 70 6.65 8.70 4.25
C TYR A 70 5.91 8.47 5.58
N HIS A 71 4.84 9.21 5.82
CA HIS A 71 4.05 9.05 7.05
C HIS A 71 3.40 7.67 7.15
N VAL A 72 2.92 7.13 6.03
CA VAL A 72 2.38 5.77 5.98
C VAL A 72 3.47 4.76 6.33
N THR A 73 4.65 4.89 5.74
CA THR A 73 5.79 4.01 6.01
C THR A 73 6.18 4.03 7.49
N ASP A 74 6.28 5.21 8.06
CA ASP A 74 6.60 5.37 9.48
C ASP A 74 5.56 4.68 10.37
N ALA A 75 4.29 4.88 10.09
CA ALA A 75 3.20 4.22 10.81
C ALA A 75 3.24 2.69 10.71
N ILE A 76 3.60 2.16 9.53
CA ILE A 76 3.75 0.72 9.32
C ILE A 76 4.85 0.14 10.21
N TYR A 77 6.00 0.79 10.27
CA TYR A 77 7.11 0.33 11.11
C TYR A 77 6.76 0.42 12.61
N GLN A 78 6.11 1.48 13.03
CA GLN A 78 5.64 1.62 14.41
C GLN A 78 4.64 0.51 14.77
N TYR A 79 3.69 0.23 13.91
CA TYR A 79 2.72 -0.85 14.11
C TYR A 79 3.42 -2.21 14.20
N HIS A 80 4.35 -2.47 13.28
CA HIS A 80 5.11 -3.72 13.25
C HIS A 80 5.85 -3.98 14.56
N SER A 81 6.42 -2.96 15.17
CA SER A 81 7.19 -3.10 16.40
C SER A 81 6.36 -3.60 17.59
N THR A 82 5.05 -3.39 17.58
CA THR A 82 4.13 -3.79 18.66
C THR A 82 3.11 -4.84 18.22
N TRP A 83 3.21 -5.31 16.98
CA TRP A 83 2.26 -6.28 16.41
C TRP A 83 2.41 -7.65 17.07
N SER A 84 1.25 -8.26 17.44
CA SER A 84 1.20 -9.55 18.14
C SER A 84 1.49 -10.76 17.26
N GLY A 85 1.57 -10.58 15.93
CA GLY A 85 1.73 -11.67 14.96
C GLY A 85 0.43 -12.20 14.37
N ASN A 86 -0.71 -11.65 14.75
CA ASN A 86 -2.01 -12.04 14.18
C ASN A 86 -2.18 -11.47 12.78
N THR A 87 -2.13 -12.33 11.75
CA THR A 87 -2.19 -11.94 10.35
C THR A 87 -3.52 -11.30 9.96
N TYR A 88 -4.65 -11.84 10.46
CA TYR A 88 -5.96 -11.24 10.20
C TYR A 88 -6.04 -9.81 10.72
N HIS A 89 -5.49 -9.56 11.89
CA HIS A 89 -5.47 -8.23 12.48
C HIS A 89 -4.61 -7.26 11.65
N TYR A 90 -3.48 -7.73 11.16
CA TYR A 90 -2.62 -6.95 10.26
C TYR A 90 -3.36 -6.57 8.97
N ALA A 91 -3.99 -7.54 8.33
CA ALA A 91 -4.75 -7.30 7.10
C ALA A 91 -5.91 -6.32 7.35
N TYR A 92 -6.65 -6.49 8.42
CA TYR A 92 -7.74 -5.58 8.80
C TYR A 92 -7.22 -4.14 8.95
N GLN A 93 -6.07 -3.98 9.58
CA GLN A 93 -5.47 -2.65 9.82
C GLN A 93 -4.97 -2.00 8.54
N TRP A 94 -4.40 -2.76 7.59
CA TRP A 94 -3.57 -2.19 6.54
C TRP A 94 -4.06 -2.41 5.11
N VAL A 95 -5.02 -3.29 4.85
CA VAL A 95 -5.50 -3.55 3.49
C VAL A 95 -6.02 -2.27 2.82
N GLU A 96 -6.82 -1.48 3.52
CA GLU A 96 -7.36 -0.24 2.94
C GLU A 96 -6.26 0.78 2.66
N THR A 97 -5.24 0.85 3.50
CA THR A 97 -4.07 1.71 3.25
C THR A 97 -3.35 1.30 1.97
N ALA A 98 -3.12 0.00 1.78
CA ALA A 98 -2.51 -0.51 0.56
C ALA A 98 -3.37 -0.21 -0.68
N GLU A 99 -4.67 -0.37 -0.57
CA GLU A 99 -5.61 -0.08 -1.64
C GLU A 99 -5.60 1.40 -2.02
N TYR A 100 -5.64 2.28 -1.04
CA TYR A 100 -5.58 3.72 -1.28
C TYR A 100 -4.26 4.11 -1.96
N GLN A 101 -3.14 3.54 -1.55
CA GLN A 101 -1.84 3.78 -2.18
C GLN A 101 -1.82 3.31 -3.64
N MET A 102 -2.39 2.14 -3.94
CA MET A 102 -2.51 1.65 -5.31
C MET A 102 -3.39 2.58 -6.16
N TYR A 103 -4.53 2.99 -5.64
CA TYR A 103 -5.44 3.89 -6.33
C TYR A 103 -4.76 5.24 -6.60
N MET A 104 -4.11 5.81 -5.60
CA MET A 104 -3.39 7.08 -5.74
C MET A 104 -2.28 6.99 -6.80
N ALA A 105 -1.50 5.92 -6.78
CA ALA A 105 -0.45 5.68 -7.76
C ALA A 105 -1.00 5.58 -9.18
N GLY A 106 -2.11 4.86 -9.36
CA GLY A 106 -2.77 4.71 -10.65
C GLY A 106 -3.31 6.02 -11.20
N ILE A 107 -3.97 6.83 -10.38
CA ILE A 107 -4.49 8.14 -10.78
C ILE A 107 -3.34 9.09 -11.14
N ARG A 108 -2.26 9.11 -10.38
CA ARG A 108 -1.10 9.95 -10.67
C ARG A 108 -0.39 9.51 -11.94
N LEU A 109 -0.25 8.20 -12.17
CA LEU A 109 0.32 7.69 -13.41
C LEU A 109 -0.54 8.09 -14.61
N ALA A 110 -1.86 7.93 -14.53
CA ALA A 110 -2.78 8.34 -15.59
C ALA A 110 -2.65 9.84 -15.91
N LYS A 111 -2.53 10.66 -14.87
CA LYS A 111 -2.32 12.11 -15.05
C LYS A 111 -1.03 12.39 -15.82
N HIS A 112 0.08 11.77 -15.43
CA HIS A 112 1.36 11.96 -16.13
C HIS A 112 1.29 11.51 -17.59
N LEU A 113 0.67 10.38 -17.86
CA LEU A 113 0.50 9.87 -19.23
C LEU A 113 -0.37 10.81 -20.06
N ASN A 114 -1.46 11.32 -19.51
CA ASN A 114 -2.32 12.27 -20.21
C ASN A 114 -1.63 13.61 -20.48
N ASP A 115 -0.77 14.07 -19.59
CA ASP A 115 0.01 15.29 -19.77
C ASP A 115 1.07 15.14 -20.87
N LEU A 116 1.56 13.91 -21.14
CA LEU A 116 2.54 13.60 -22.17
C LEU A 116 1.90 13.43 -23.56
N PHE A 117 0.69 12.99 -23.63
CA PHE A 117 -0.05 12.70 -24.86
C PHE A 117 -1.31 13.53 -24.97
#